data_ad3aeefc563416fc2001b694734f2dda
#
_entry.id   ad3aeefc563416fc2001b694734f2dda
#
_cell.length_a   1.000
_cell.length_b   1.000
_cell.length_c   1.000
_cell.angle_alpha   90.00
_cell.angle_beta   90.00
_cell.angle_gamma   90.00
#
_symmetry.space_group_name_H-M   'P 1'
#
loop_
_entity.id
_entity.type
_entity.pdbx_description
1 polymer ?
#
loop_
_entity_poly.entity_id
_entity_poly.type
_entity_poly.pdbx_seq_one_letter_code
_entity_poly.pdbx_strand_id
1 'polypeptide(L)'
;MNQNDTYFLENSPLFSGKIRQVFNFSQDELLIKTSDKISAFDFVFDDEVTTKGSLLTKITKFWFNKTQHIIKNHLLDDSELEDLFPKSHESCMLVKKCRPIRIESIVRGYLSGSAYSEYLKNGKVSDISIKPGLKLNDRFDAPIFTPSTKAKVGDKDENITFTQMKELIGNDEAIYINKKV
;
A
#
# COMPACT_ATOMS: atom_id res chain seq x y z
N MET A 1 -5.96 -9.27 33.32
CA MET A 1 -5.56 -8.63 32.06
C MET A 1 -4.32 -9.37 31.57
N ASN A 2 -4.38 -10.04 30.43
CA ASN A 2 -3.21 -10.71 29.88
C ASN A 2 -2.18 -9.65 29.48
N GLN A 3 -0.94 -9.81 29.93
CA GLN A 3 0.17 -8.85 29.75
C GLN A 3 0.46 -8.48 28.28
N ASN A 4 0.01 -9.29 27.33
CA ASN A 4 0.43 -9.17 25.94
C ASN A 4 -0.34 -8.14 25.10
N ASP A 5 -1.59 -7.79 25.47
CA ASP A 5 -2.33 -6.73 24.77
C ASP A 5 -1.95 -5.32 25.25
N THR A 6 -1.19 -5.20 26.35
CA THR A 6 -0.64 -3.93 26.85
C THR A 6 0.50 -3.41 25.97
N TYR A 7 1.13 -4.27 25.15
CA TYR A 7 2.22 -3.87 24.26
C TYR A 7 1.90 -2.62 23.44
N PHE A 8 0.70 -2.55 22.85
CA PHE A 8 0.28 -1.41 22.05
C PHE A 8 -0.06 -0.15 22.83
N LEU A 9 -0.24 -0.28 24.15
CA LEU A 9 -0.44 0.83 25.08
C LEU A 9 0.91 1.35 25.63
N GLU A 10 1.86 0.45 25.82
CA GLU A 10 3.18 0.73 26.40
C GLU A 10 4.19 1.20 25.36
N ASN A 11 4.02 0.81 24.08
CA ASN A 11 4.93 1.16 23.00
C ASN A 11 4.30 2.19 22.05
N SER A 12 4.97 3.31 21.86
CA SER A 12 4.59 4.30 20.86
C SER A 12 4.90 3.77 19.47
N PRO A 13 3.99 3.90 18.49
CA PRO A 13 4.27 3.52 17.12
C PRO A 13 5.36 4.40 16.51
N LEU A 14 6.25 3.83 15.72
CA LEU A 14 7.21 4.55 14.88
C LEU A 14 6.51 5.42 13.83
N PHE A 15 5.35 4.94 13.37
CA PHE A 15 4.53 5.62 12.38
C PHE A 15 3.06 5.27 12.57
N SER A 16 2.20 6.28 12.46
CA SER A 16 0.73 6.12 12.46
C SER A 16 0.18 6.68 11.16
N GLY A 17 -0.33 5.80 10.30
CA GLY A 17 -1.13 6.15 9.13
C GLY A 17 -2.61 6.26 9.48
N LYS A 18 -3.46 6.43 8.47
CA LYS A 18 -4.91 6.59 8.63
C LYS A 18 -5.57 5.38 9.32
N ILE A 19 -5.12 4.17 8.98
CA ILE A 19 -5.69 2.91 9.49
C ILE A 19 -4.62 1.91 9.95
N ARG A 20 -3.33 2.21 9.81
CA ARG A 20 -2.23 1.31 10.19
C ARG A 20 -1.25 2.01 11.09
N GLN A 21 -0.78 1.27 12.08
CA GLN A 21 0.31 1.66 12.96
C GLN A 21 1.48 0.71 12.77
N VAL A 22 2.69 1.24 12.81
CA VAL A 22 3.93 0.48 12.66
C VAL A 22 4.73 0.61 13.95
N PHE A 23 5.06 -0.52 14.56
CA PHE A 23 5.83 -0.60 15.80
C PHE A 23 7.18 -1.25 15.53
N ASN A 24 8.17 -0.90 16.32
CA ASN A 24 9.45 -1.59 16.32
C ASN A 24 9.27 -2.91 17.09
N PHE A 25 9.52 -4.05 16.45
CA PHE A 25 9.40 -5.35 17.11
C PHE A 25 10.77 -5.86 17.56
N SER A 26 11.75 -5.82 16.66
CA SER A 26 13.16 -6.13 16.95
C SER A 26 14.11 -5.19 16.18
N GLN A 27 15.40 -5.49 16.18
CA GLN A 27 16.36 -4.70 15.41
C GLN A 27 16.02 -4.65 13.91
N ASP A 28 15.61 -5.79 13.34
CA ASP A 28 15.38 -5.97 11.90
C ASP A 28 13.92 -6.22 11.53
N GLU A 29 13.00 -6.13 12.48
CA GLU A 29 11.58 -6.46 12.29
C GLU A 29 10.66 -5.35 12.78
N LEU A 30 9.54 -5.25 12.10
CA LEU A 30 8.45 -4.34 12.44
C LEU A 30 7.16 -5.12 12.61
N LEU A 31 6.33 -4.65 13.54
CA LEU A 31 4.97 -5.12 13.71
C LEU A 31 4.01 -4.09 13.12
N ILE A 32 3.21 -4.48 12.13
CA ILE A 32 2.19 -3.64 11.52
C ILE A 32 0.83 -4.06 12.06
N LYS A 33 0.15 -3.13 12.73
CA LYS A 33 -1.21 -3.30 13.25
C LYS A 33 -2.20 -2.52 12.40
N THR A 34 -3.26 -3.16 11.92
CA THR A 34 -4.34 -2.54 11.15
C THR A 34 -5.55 -2.32 12.05
N SER A 35 -6.09 -1.12 12.09
CA SER A 35 -7.29 -0.78 12.86
C SER A 35 -8.57 -1.07 12.09
N ASP A 36 -9.68 -1.10 12.79
CA ASP A 36 -11.03 -1.24 12.25
C ASP A 36 -11.62 0.11 11.75
N LYS A 37 -10.86 1.20 11.88
CA LYS A 37 -11.27 2.55 11.45
C LYS A 37 -11.50 2.63 9.95
N ILE A 38 -12.43 3.51 9.56
CA ILE A 38 -12.71 3.84 8.16
C ILE A 38 -12.00 5.16 7.83
N SER A 39 -11.45 5.23 6.61
CA SER A 39 -10.88 6.47 6.08
C SER A 39 -11.36 6.67 4.65
N ALA A 40 -11.89 7.87 4.36
CA ALA A 40 -12.28 8.28 3.01
C ALA A 40 -12.00 9.79 2.84
N PHE A 41 -11.63 10.21 1.62
CA PHE A 41 -11.34 11.61 1.27
C PHE A 41 -10.34 12.28 2.23
N ASP A 42 -9.30 11.56 2.62
CA ASP A 42 -8.25 11.96 3.58
C ASP A 42 -8.74 12.20 5.02
N PHE A 43 -9.99 11.92 5.31
CA PHE A 43 -10.58 11.96 6.65
C PHE A 43 -10.64 10.56 7.27
N VAL A 44 -10.33 10.46 8.57
CA VAL A 44 -10.50 9.23 9.36
C VAL A 44 -11.75 9.41 10.20
N PHE A 45 -12.71 8.52 10.03
CA PHE A 45 -13.96 8.53 10.79
C PHE A 45 -13.73 7.99 12.20
N ASP A 46 -14.53 8.46 13.15
CA ASP A 46 -14.52 7.94 14.52
C ASP A 46 -15.16 6.55 14.59
N ASP A 47 -16.07 6.26 13.65
CA ASP A 47 -16.72 4.95 13.54
C ASP A 47 -15.73 3.85 13.12
N GLU A 48 -15.95 2.65 13.61
CA GLU A 48 -15.21 1.45 13.29
C GLU A 48 -16.12 0.38 12.67
N VAL A 49 -15.55 -0.38 11.73
CA VAL A 49 -16.20 -1.58 11.17
C VAL A 49 -15.50 -2.80 11.77
N THR A 50 -16.16 -3.45 12.69
CA THR A 50 -15.64 -4.62 13.41
C THR A 50 -15.05 -5.64 12.43
N THR A 51 -13.85 -6.15 12.75
CA THR A 51 -13.07 -7.12 11.96
C THR A 51 -12.51 -6.62 10.62
N LYS A 52 -12.69 -5.35 10.26
CA LYS A 52 -12.12 -4.78 9.03
C LYS A 52 -10.60 -4.88 9.02
N GLY A 53 -9.94 -4.59 10.15
CA GLY A 53 -8.49 -4.67 10.29
C GLY A 53 -7.96 -6.09 10.06
N SER A 54 -8.59 -7.09 10.68
CA SER A 54 -8.21 -8.50 10.49
C SER A 54 -8.47 -8.98 9.06
N LEU A 55 -9.58 -8.60 8.46
CA LEU A 55 -9.90 -8.94 7.06
C LEU A 55 -8.88 -8.33 6.09
N LEU A 56 -8.53 -7.06 6.24
CA LEU A 56 -7.52 -6.40 5.41
C LEU A 56 -6.13 -7.05 5.58
N THR A 57 -5.78 -7.45 6.78
CA THR A 57 -4.53 -8.16 7.08
C THR A 57 -4.52 -9.53 6.40
N LYS A 58 -5.59 -10.32 6.50
CA LYS A 58 -5.75 -11.61 5.83
C LYS A 58 -5.64 -11.49 4.31
N ILE A 59 -6.29 -10.49 3.71
CA ILE A 59 -6.20 -10.20 2.27
C ILE A 59 -4.78 -9.82 1.87
N THR A 60 -4.09 -9.01 2.67
CA THR A 60 -2.70 -8.62 2.40
C THR A 60 -1.77 -9.84 2.42
N LYS A 61 -1.85 -10.68 3.46
CA LYS A 61 -1.07 -11.94 3.56
C LYS A 61 -1.35 -12.88 2.39
N PHE A 62 -2.63 -13.02 2.02
CA PHE A 62 -3.02 -13.84 0.85
C PHE A 62 -2.32 -13.35 -0.42
N TRP A 63 -2.36 -12.05 -0.73
CA TRP A 63 -1.73 -11.52 -1.93
C TRP A 63 -0.21 -11.59 -1.88
N PHE A 64 0.42 -11.35 -0.74
CA PHE A 64 1.86 -11.51 -0.58
C PHE A 64 2.30 -12.93 -0.88
N ASN A 65 1.60 -13.94 -0.37
CA ASN A 65 1.89 -15.34 -0.65
C ASN A 65 1.62 -15.70 -2.11
N LYS A 66 0.53 -15.17 -2.70
CA LYS A 66 0.16 -15.45 -4.09
C LYS A 66 1.12 -14.85 -5.10
N THR A 67 1.74 -13.72 -4.81
CA THR A 67 2.60 -12.96 -5.73
C THR A 67 4.09 -13.07 -5.43
N GLN A 68 4.50 -13.85 -4.44
CA GLN A 68 5.93 -13.98 -4.06
C GLN A 68 6.84 -14.49 -5.19
N HIS A 69 6.27 -15.21 -6.17
CA HIS A 69 7.00 -15.68 -7.35
C HIS A 69 7.26 -14.55 -8.38
N ILE A 70 6.53 -13.43 -8.31
CA ILE A 70 6.70 -12.24 -9.16
C ILE A 70 7.72 -11.30 -8.53
N ILE A 71 7.50 -10.96 -7.26
CA ILE A 71 8.36 -10.05 -6.50
C ILE A 71 8.41 -10.48 -5.04
N LYS A 72 9.61 -10.42 -4.43
CA LYS A 72 9.77 -10.66 -2.99
C LYS A 72 9.05 -9.58 -2.20
N ASN A 73 8.43 -9.97 -1.09
CA ASN A 73 7.80 -9.06 -0.14
C ASN A 73 8.50 -9.13 1.23
N HIS A 74 8.04 -8.31 2.17
CA HIS A 74 8.63 -8.19 3.50
C HIS A 74 7.94 -9.03 4.58
N LEU A 75 6.89 -9.79 4.25
CA LEU A 75 6.20 -10.63 5.22
C LEU A 75 7.13 -11.70 5.79
N LEU A 76 7.13 -11.85 7.11
CA LEU A 76 7.80 -12.90 7.84
C LEU A 76 6.79 -13.96 8.31
N ASP A 77 7.29 -15.06 8.85
CA ASP A 77 6.46 -15.98 9.63
C ASP A 77 5.97 -15.24 10.88
N ASP A 78 4.69 -15.20 11.07
CA ASP A 78 4.03 -14.49 12.16
C ASP A 78 3.15 -15.43 13.02
N SER A 79 3.41 -16.74 12.98
CA SER A 79 2.68 -17.76 13.75
C SER A 79 2.75 -17.51 15.26
N GLU A 80 3.85 -16.94 15.77
CA GLU A 80 4.01 -16.60 17.19
C GLU A 80 3.11 -15.43 17.65
N LEU A 81 2.56 -14.64 16.73
CA LEU A 81 1.71 -13.50 17.08
C LEU A 81 0.41 -13.91 17.78
N GLU A 82 -0.08 -15.13 17.57
CA GLU A 82 -1.28 -15.65 18.25
C GLU A 82 -1.04 -15.78 19.75
N ASP A 83 0.14 -16.28 20.14
CA ASP A 83 0.52 -16.40 21.55
C ASP A 83 0.87 -15.05 22.18
N LEU A 84 1.54 -14.17 21.41
CA LEU A 84 1.97 -12.87 21.89
C LEU A 84 0.81 -11.86 21.98
N PHE A 85 -0.12 -11.90 21.03
CA PHE A 85 -1.24 -10.93 20.91
C PHE A 85 -2.57 -11.64 20.68
N PRO A 86 -3.08 -12.44 21.63
CA PRO A 86 -4.24 -13.33 21.42
C PRO A 86 -5.51 -12.62 20.95
N LYS A 87 -5.68 -11.33 21.27
CA LYS A 87 -6.87 -10.54 20.85
C LYS A 87 -6.67 -9.76 19.56
N SER A 88 -5.43 -9.50 19.15
CA SER A 88 -5.15 -8.60 18.03
C SER A 88 -4.25 -9.19 16.95
N HIS A 89 -3.74 -10.44 17.11
CA HIS A 89 -2.85 -11.10 16.14
C HIS A 89 -3.42 -11.12 14.71
N GLU A 90 -4.73 -11.35 14.55
CA GLU A 90 -5.36 -11.39 13.23
C GLU A 90 -5.27 -10.05 12.47
N SER A 91 -5.18 -8.92 13.18
CA SER A 91 -4.99 -7.59 12.60
C SER A 91 -3.52 -7.16 12.51
N CYS A 92 -2.59 -8.05 12.88
CA CYS A 92 -1.16 -7.81 12.91
C CYS A 92 -0.41 -8.59 11.84
N MET A 93 0.72 -8.05 11.39
CA MET A 93 1.70 -8.71 10.53
C MET A 93 3.10 -8.45 11.06
N LEU A 94 3.92 -9.51 11.19
CA LEU A 94 5.34 -9.38 11.41
C LEU A 94 6.04 -9.23 10.06
N VAL A 95 6.86 -8.19 9.92
CA VAL A 95 7.49 -7.87 8.64
C VAL A 95 8.96 -7.50 8.82
N LYS A 96 9.77 -7.83 7.83
CA LYS A 96 11.16 -7.39 7.77
C LYS A 96 11.24 -5.87 7.61
N LYS A 97 12.14 -5.23 8.33
CA LYS A 97 12.45 -3.82 8.21
C LYS A 97 13.12 -3.54 6.86
N CYS A 98 12.48 -2.75 6.03
CA CYS A 98 12.94 -2.43 4.69
C CYS A 98 13.00 -0.90 4.48
N ARG A 99 13.87 -0.46 3.57
CA ARG A 99 13.87 0.92 3.09
C ARG A 99 12.71 1.10 2.10
N PRO A 100 11.72 1.95 2.38
CA PRO A 100 10.62 2.17 1.46
C PRO A 100 11.07 2.98 0.23
N ILE A 101 10.64 2.56 -0.94
CA ILE A 101 10.75 3.35 -2.17
C ILE A 101 9.58 4.35 -2.16
N ARG A 102 9.87 5.63 -2.45
CA ARG A 102 8.87 6.72 -2.41
C ARG A 102 8.03 6.80 -3.69
N ILE A 103 7.63 5.65 -4.23
CA ILE A 103 6.80 5.52 -5.44
C ILE A 103 5.68 4.53 -5.15
N GLU A 104 4.48 4.88 -5.55
CA GLU A 104 3.37 3.94 -5.68
C GLU A 104 3.36 3.36 -7.09
N SER A 105 3.55 2.05 -7.19
CA SER A 105 3.57 1.32 -8.47
C SER A 105 2.15 0.84 -8.79
N ILE A 106 1.49 1.56 -9.70
CA ILE A 106 0.08 1.31 -10.04
C ILE A 106 0.00 0.76 -11.46
N VAL A 107 -0.58 -0.43 -11.61
CA VAL A 107 -0.93 -1.02 -12.91
C VAL A 107 -2.44 -0.93 -13.10
N ARG A 108 -2.86 -0.32 -14.20
CA ARG A 108 -4.28 -0.11 -14.50
C ARG A 108 -4.73 -0.97 -15.66
N GLY A 109 -5.73 -1.81 -15.42
CA GLY A 109 -6.44 -2.54 -16.47
C GLY A 109 -7.63 -1.76 -17.04
N TYR A 110 -8.09 -0.72 -16.33
CA TYR A 110 -9.31 0.02 -16.63
C TYR A 110 -9.11 1.53 -16.47
N LEU A 111 -9.81 2.32 -17.28
CA LEU A 111 -9.80 3.77 -17.23
C LEU A 111 -10.74 4.28 -16.13
N SER A 112 -10.24 4.43 -14.90
CA SER A 112 -11.03 4.83 -13.73
C SER A 112 -10.28 5.78 -12.80
N GLY A 113 -10.98 6.40 -11.86
CA GLY A 113 -10.40 7.28 -10.84
C GLY A 113 -9.64 8.46 -11.46
N SER A 114 -8.45 8.77 -10.90
CA SER A 114 -7.60 9.87 -11.36
C SER A 114 -7.20 9.75 -12.83
N ALA A 115 -7.02 8.53 -13.34
CA ALA A 115 -6.68 8.28 -14.73
C ALA A 115 -7.79 8.75 -15.69
N TYR A 116 -9.06 8.56 -15.33
CA TYR A 116 -10.17 9.07 -16.15
C TYR A 116 -10.22 10.60 -16.17
N SER A 117 -9.98 11.23 -15.04
CA SER A 117 -9.93 12.69 -14.95
C SER A 117 -8.78 13.29 -15.77
N GLU A 118 -7.64 12.61 -15.83
CA GLU A 118 -6.49 13.00 -16.64
C GLU A 118 -6.76 12.81 -18.14
N TYR A 119 -7.32 11.67 -18.52
CA TYR A 119 -7.72 11.36 -19.89
C TYR A 119 -8.70 12.40 -20.48
N LEU A 120 -9.69 12.83 -19.71
CA LEU A 120 -10.64 13.86 -20.16
C LEU A 120 -9.98 15.21 -20.46
N LYS A 121 -8.83 15.51 -19.83
CA LYS A 121 -8.13 16.79 -20.03
C LYS A 121 -7.29 16.82 -21.30
N ASN A 122 -6.61 15.72 -21.62
CA ASN A 122 -5.55 15.73 -22.64
C ASN A 122 -5.45 14.44 -23.46
N GLY A 123 -6.35 13.47 -23.27
CA GLY A 123 -6.33 12.18 -23.98
C GLY A 123 -5.20 11.24 -23.54
N LYS A 124 -4.54 11.54 -22.41
CA LYS A 124 -3.41 10.76 -21.87
C LYS A 124 -3.67 10.32 -20.45
N VAL A 125 -2.91 9.31 -20.02
CA VAL A 125 -2.77 8.91 -18.60
C VAL A 125 -1.29 8.76 -18.33
N SER A 126 -0.74 9.51 -17.38
CA SER A 126 0.70 9.76 -17.26
C SER A 126 1.24 10.28 -18.60
N ASP A 127 2.20 9.70 -19.25
CA ASP A 127 2.65 10.08 -20.61
C ASP A 127 2.01 9.26 -21.73
N ILE A 128 1.19 8.28 -21.40
CA ILE A 128 0.69 7.28 -22.32
C ILE A 128 -0.52 7.86 -23.04
N SER A 129 -0.44 7.99 -24.37
CA SER A 129 -1.58 8.35 -25.21
C SER A 129 -2.61 7.23 -25.19
N ILE A 130 -3.83 7.55 -24.84
CA ILE A 130 -4.93 6.60 -24.73
C ILE A 130 -5.82 6.72 -25.96
N LYS A 131 -6.31 5.57 -26.45
CA LYS A 131 -7.27 5.50 -27.53
C LYS A 131 -8.45 6.46 -27.29
N PRO A 132 -8.83 7.29 -28.27
CA PRO A 132 -9.96 8.20 -28.12
C PRO A 132 -11.29 7.46 -28.00
N GLY A 133 -12.23 8.07 -27.30
CA GLY A 133 -13.62 7.58 -27.17
C GLY A 133 -13.85 6.59 -26.03
N LEU A 134 -12.86 6.32 -25.17
CA LEU A 134 -13.07 5.52 -23.97
C LEU A 134 -13.93 6.26 -22.95
N LYS A 135 -14.78 5.49 -22.28
CA LYS A 135 -15.66 5.94 -21.18
C LYS A 135 -15.09 5.53 -19.83
N LEU A 136 -15.67 6.07 -18.77
CA LEU A 136 -15.38 5.68 -17.41
C LEU A 136 -15.55 4.15 -17.24
N ASN A 137 -14.53 3.52 -16.67
CA ASN A 137 -14.42 2.08 -16.43
C ASN A 137 -14.25 1.20 -17.69
N ASP A 138 -14.01 1.79 -18.86
CA ASP A 138 -13.62 0.99 -20.02
C ASP A 138 -12.28 0.32 -19.78
N ARG A 139 -12.14 -0.90 -20.32
CA ARG A 139 -10.92 -1.68 -20.25
C ARG A 139 -9.90 -1.17 -21.25
N PHE A 140 -8.65 -1.08 -20.84
CA PHE A 140 -7.53 -0.86 -21.76
C PHE A 140 -7.24 -2.11 -22.62
N ASP A 141 -6.73 -1.91 -23.83
CA ASP A 141 -6.31 -3.02 -24.71
C ASP A 141 -5.19 -3.84 -24.07
N ALA A 142 -4.30 -3.20 -23.30
CA ALA A 142 -3.31 -3.81 -22.42
C ALA A 142 -3.21 -3.00 -21.12
N PRO A 143 -2.89 -3.63 -19.97
CA PRO A 143 -2.63 -2.89 -18.74
C PRO A 143 -1.52 -1.86 -18.94
N ILE A 144 -1.67 -0.70 -18.28
CA ILE A 144 -0.69 0.38 -18.34
C ILE A 144 -0.08 0.64 -16.95
N PHE A 145 1.20 0.96 -16.91
CA PHE A 145 1.91 1.34 -15.70
C PHE A 145 1.83 2.85 -15.50
N THR A 146 1.29 3.27 -14.37
CA THR A 146 1.03 4.68 -14.02
C THR A 146 1.57 4.97 -12.63
N PRO A 147 2.87 5.25 -12.48
CA PRO A 147 3.45 5.51 -11.18
C PRO A 147 2.90 6.80 -10.55
N SER A 148 2.93 6.84 -9.23
CA SER A 148 2.60 8.02 -8.43
C SER A 148 3.68 8.25 -7.38
N THR A 149 3.86 9.49 -6.95
CA THR A 149 4.72 9.79 -5.80
C THR A 149 4.12 9.18 -4.54
N LYS A 150 4.96 8.87 -3.57
CA LYS A 150 4.57 8.61 -2.19
C LYS A 150 4.89 9.85 -1.37
N ALA A 151 3.92 10.75 -1.31
CA ALA A 151 4.06 12.03 -0.62
C ALA A 151 4.34 11.87 0.89
N LYS A 152 4.81 12.93 1.52
CA LYS A 152 4.91 12.99 2.98
C LYS A 152 3.50 13.06 3.59
N VAL A 153 3.41 12.69 4.87
CA VAL A 153 2.15 12.81 5.61
C VAL A 153 1.66 14.25 5.57
N GLY A 154 0.43 14.45 5.09
CA GLY A 154 -0.20 15.77 4.91
C GLY A 154 -0.20 16.28 3.47
N ASP A 155 0.64 15.75 2.60
CA ASP A 155 0.68 16.06 1.18
C ASP A 155 -0.12 15.01 0.38
N LYS A 156 -0.50 15.36 -0.86
CA LYS A 156 -1.19 14.44 -1.77
C LYS A 156 -0.21 13.73 -2.70
N ASP A 157 -0.46 12.45 -2.92
CA ASP A 157 0.25 11.70 -3.96
C ASP A 157 -0.11 12.26 -5.34
N GLU A 158 0.89 12.41 -6.20
CA GLU A 158 0.74 12.97 -7.54
C GLU A 158 1.09 11.90 -8.60
N ASN A 159 0.25 11.80 -9.63
CA ASN A 159 0.59 10.98 -10.79
C ASN A 159 1.86 11.54 -11.45
N ILE A 160 2.79 10.68 -11.76
CA ILE A 160 4.06 11.05 -12.41
C ILE A 160 4.28 10.21 -13.66
N THR A 161 5.12 10.71 -14.54
CA THR A 161 5.56 9.99 -15.71
C THR A 161 6.65 8.99 -15.36
N PHE A 162 6.89 8.00 -16.23
CA PHE A 162 8.00 7.07 -16.04
C PHE A 162 9.37 7.79 -16.06
N THR A 163 9.49 8.86 -16.84
CA THR A 163 10.70 9.71 -16.85
C THR A 163 10.92 10.38 -15.50
N GLN A 164 9.89 11.00 -14.93
CA GLN A 164 9.96 11.60 -13.60
C GLN A 164 10.27 10.55 -12.51
N MET A 165 9.70 9.34 -12.62
CA MET A 165 10.05 8.24 -11.73
C MET A 165 11.55 7.92 -11.77
N LYS A 166 12.17 7.86 -12.96
CA LYS A 166 13.61 7.64 -13.11
C LYS A 166 14.45 8.74 -12.46
N GLU A 167 14.01 9.98 -12.55
CA GLU A 167 14.69 11.12 -11.90
C GLU A 167 14.62 11.02 -10.37
N LEU A 168 13.49 10.52 -9.83
CA LEU A 168 13.27 10.41 -8.37
C LEU A 168 14.01 9.24 -7.72
N ILE A 169 14.04 8.08 -8.36
CA ILE A 169 14.57 6.84 -7.74
C ILE A 169 15.77 6.24 -8.47
N GLY A 170 16.20 6.83 -9.57
CA GLY A 170 17.27 6.32 -10.41
C GLY A 170 16.78 5.40 -11.53
N ASN A 171 17.56 5.37 -12.61
CA ASN A 171 17.19 4.67 -13.84
C ASN A 171 17.05 3.15 -13.64
N ASP A 172 17.99 2.54 -12.94
CA ASP A 172 18.05 1.08 -12.79
C ASP A 172 16.91 0.56 -11.90
N GLU A 173 16.61 1.27 -10.80
CA GLU A 173 15.52 0.91 -9.89
C GLU A 173 14.16 1.10 -10.58
N ALA A 174 13.97 2.17 -11.34
CA ALA A 174 12.75 2.42 -12.11
C ALA A 174 12.52 1.34 -13.19
N ILE A 175 13.56 0.97 -13.95
CA ILE A 175 13.48 -0.11 -14.95
C ILE A 175 13.19 -1.45 -14.28
N TYR A 176 13.83 -1.75 -13.14
CA TYR A 176 13.57 -2.99 -12.40
C TYR A 176 12.11 -3.09 -11.99
N ILE A 177 11.55 -2.02 -11.40
CA ILE A 177 10.14 -1.98 -10.99
C ILE A 177 9.23 -2.17 -12.21
N ASN A 178 9.44 -1.40 -13.28
CA ASN A 178 8.61 -1.46 -14.48
C ASN A 178 8.57 -2.85 -15.15
N LYS A 179 9.62 -3.65 -14.96
CA LYS A 179 9.64 -5.05 -15.46
C LYS A 179 8.88 -6.03 -14.58
N LYS A 180 8.53 -5.63 -13.35
CA LYS A 180 7.86 -6.49 -12.36
C LYS A 180 6.36 -6.24 -12.24
N VAL A 181 5.90 -5.13 -12.80
CA VAL A 181 4.50 -4.70 -12.78
C VAL A 181 3.75 -5.01 -14.07
#